data_08c5b2bcb578f0fef449158491a0bea3
#
_entry.id   08c5b2bcb578f0fef449158491a0bea3
#
_cell.length_a   1.000
_cell.length_b   1.000
_cell.length_c   1.000
_cell.angle_alpha   90.00
_cell.angle_beta   90.00
_cell.angle_gamma   90.00
#
_symmetry.space_group_name_H-M   'P 1'
#
loop_
_entity.id
_entity.type
_entity.pdbx_description
1 polymer ?
#
loop_
_entity_poly.entity_id
_entity_poly.type
_entity_poly.pdbx_seq_one_letter_code
_entity_poly.pdbx_strand_id
1 'polypeptide(L)'
;AACLTAKDVNAAAIVTVSESGNTARLLSKYRPKQPIIACVMDEQVQRQLSLSWGITSLLMGPAHSTDELIEMSTALAQKNGYLHNGELAVVTAGVPVGVSGTTNMIKIHMVGNCLATGVGVGRGKTDLVSASGKACVCRTLEEVKAKFRPGMVLVVPSTTNEMLGYVRDAAALVVEEPGLNRSEERRVG
;
A
#
# COMPACT_ATOMS: atom_id res chain seq x y z
N ALA A 1 -7.35 2.43 -16.05
CA ALA A 1 -6.63 1.40 -15.30
C ALA A 1 -6.26 1.92 -13.90
N ALA A 2 -5.32 2.87 -13.70
CA ALA A 2 -4.77 3.25 -12.39
C ALA A 2 -5.80 3.61 -11.31
N CYS A 3 -6.83 4.41 -11.63
CA CYS A 3 -7.89 4.76 -10.67
C CYS A 3 -8.71 3.53 -10.24
N LEU A 4 -8.95 2.60 -11.17
CA LEU A 4 -9.65 1.35 -10.87
C LEU A 4 -8.77 0.47 -9.99
N THR A 5 -7.51 0.26 -10.36
CA THR A 5 -6.55 -0.47 -9.54
C THR A 5 -6.45 0.10 -8.13
N ALA A 6 -6.36 1.44 -7.99
CA ALA A 6 -6.28 2.09 -6.69
C ALA A 6 -7.54 1.84 -5.82
N LYS A 7 -8.71 1.79 -6.45
CA LYS A 7 -9.95 1.42 -5.77
C LYS A 7 -9.94 -0.04 -5.35
N ASP A 8 -9.57 -0.96 -6.25
CA ASP A 8 -9.64 -2.41 -6.04
C ASP A 8 -8.67 -2.85 -4.91
N VAL A 9 -7.46 -2.26 -4.86
CA VAL A 9 -6.48 -2.56 -3.80
C VAL A 9 -6.64 -1.69 -2.55
N ASN A 10 -7.65 -0.82 -2.51
CA ASN A 10 -7.85 0.16 -1.44
C ASN A 10 -6.59 0.97 -1.14
N ALA A 11 -5.93 1.49 -2.18
CA ALA A 11 -4.72 2.28 -2.04
C ALA A 11 -4.99 3.58 -1.27
N ALA A 12 -4.01 4.03 -0.48
CA ALA A 12 -4.08 5.29 0.26
C ALA A 12 -3.98 6.50 -0.69
N ALA A 13 -3.17 6.37 -1.76
CA ALA A 13 -3.01 7.43 -2.77
C ALA A 13 -2.65 6.86 -4.15
N ILE A 14 -2.86 7.67 -5.19
CA ILE A 14 -2.31 7.46 -6.52
C ILE A 14 -1.14 8.42 -6.68
N VAL A 15 0.07 7.88 -6.80
CA VAL A 15 1.28 8.67 -7.06
C VAL A 15 1.57 8.63 -8.56
N THR A 16 1.65 9.78 -9.19
CA THR A 16 1.98 9.87 -10.62
C THR A 16 3.22 10.71 -10.82
N VAL A 17 4.20 10.16 -11.52
CA VAL A 17 5.36 10.92 -11.98
C VAL A 17 5.12 11.35 -13.40
N SER A 18 5.14 12.65 -13.65
CA SER A 18 4.81 13.22 -14.95
C SER A 18 5.62 14.48 -15.22
N GLU A 19 6.25 14.52 -16.36
CA GLU A 19 7.03 15.68 -16.81
C GLU A 19 6.13 16.89 -17.13
N SER A 20 5.09 16.66 -17.92
CA SER A 20 4.15 17.71 -18.37
C SER A 20 2.89 17.84 -17.52
N GLY A 21 2.68 16.97 -16.54
CA GLY A 21 1.46 16.91 -15.73
C GLY A 21 0.24 16.29 -16.44
N ASN A 22 0.38 15.83 -17.69
CA ASN A 22 -0.76 15.30 -18.45
C ASN A 22 -1.40 14.08 -17.80
N THR A 23 -0.60 13.14 -17.29
CA THR A 23 -1.12 11.95 -16.59
C THR A 23 -1.92 12.34 -15.35
N ALA A 24 -1.43 13.30 -14.58
CA ALA A 24 -2.15 13.80 -13.41
C ALA A 24 -3.50 14.41 -13.78
N ARG A 25 -3.56 15.23 -14.84
CA ARG A 25 -4.81 15.81 -15.34
C ARG A 25 -5.78 14.75 -15.86
N LEU A 26 -5.27 13.70 -16.52
CA LEU A 26 -6.10 12.57 -16.96
C LEU A 26 -6.68 11.80 -15.77
N LEU A 27 -5.89 11.53 -14.74
CA LEU A 27 -6.37 10.90 -13.51
C LEU A 27 -7.44 11.75 -12.82
N SER A 28 -7.24 13.06 -12.75
CA SER A 28 -8.18 14.02 -12.17
C SER A 28 -9.56 13.97 -12.83
N LYS A 29 -9.63 13.75 -14.15
CA LYS A 29 -10.90 13.63 -14.89
C LYS A 29 -11.78 12.47 -14.39
N TYR A 30 -11.17 11.40 -13.91
CA TYR A 30 -11.89 10.23 -13.38
C TYR A 30 -12.36 10.41 -11.93
N ARG A 31 -11.96 11.50 -11.27
CA ARG A 31 -12.34 11.85 -9.90
C ARG A 31 -12.24 10.66 -8.93
N PRO A 32 -11.07 10.01 -8.81
CA PRO A 32 -10.90 8.90 -7.89
C PRO A 32 -11.15 9.35 -6.44
N LYS A 33 -11.54 8.42 -5.57
CA LYS A 33 -11.65 8.70 -4.13
C LYS A 33 -10.30 8.94 -3.48
N GLN A 34 -9.28 8.26 -3.99
CA GLN A 34 -7.90 8.40 -3.53
C GLN A 34 -7.31 9.74 -3.97
N PRO A 35 -6.54 10.43 -3.11
CA PRO A 35 -5.81 11.62 -3.50
C PRO A 35 -4.81 11.31 -4.60
N ILE A 36 -4.65 12.26 -5.53
CA ILE A 36 -3.67 12.17 -6.61
C ILE A 36 -2.46 13.02 -6.22
N ILE A 37 -1.33 12.36 -6.02
CA ILE A 37 -0.05 13.01 -5.73
C ILE A 37 0.76 13.04 -7.01
N ALA A 38 0.93 14.23 -7.58
CA ALA A 38 1.67 14.43 -8.81
C ALA A 38 3.10 14.89 -8.50
N CYS A 39 4.06 14.02 -8.73
CA CYS A 39 5.49 14.36 -8.64
C CYS A 39 5.94 14.89 -9.98
N VAL A 40 6.39 16.12 -10.03
CA VAL A 40 6.83 16.84 -11.22
C VAL A 40 8.21 17.46 -11.00
N MET A 41 8.95 17.68 -12.09
CA MET A 41 10.31 18.22 -12.03
C MET A 41 10.36 19.72 -12.33
N ASP A 42 9.27 20.28 -12.83
CA ASP A 42 9.15 21.68 -13.24
C ASP A 42 8.18 22.44 -12.34
N GLU A 43 8.60 23.58 -11.80
CA GLU A 43 7.79 24.43 -10.92
C GLU A 43 6.58 25.05 -11.65
N GLN A 44 6.69 25.32 -12.95
CA GLN A 44 5.59 25.88 -13.72
C GLN A 44 4.48 24.83 -13.86
N VAL A 45 4.86 23.58 -14.14
CA VAL A 45 3.93 22.45 -14.19
C VAL A 45 3.28 22.22 -12.82
N GLN A 46 4.07 22.32 -11.74
CA GLN A 46 3.56 22.23 -10.37
C GLN A 46 2.47 23.27 -10.10
N ARG A 47 2.73 24.52 -10.41
CA ARG A 47 1.77 25.63 -10.24
C ARG A 47 0.50 25.41 -11.10
N GLN A 48 0.65 24.97 -12.35
CA GLN A 48 -0.49 24.66 -13.22
C GLN A 48 -1.38 23.55 -12.69
N LEU A 49 -0.80 22.51 -12.09
CA LEU A 49 -1.56 21.39 -11.54
C LEU A 49 -2.38 21.78 -10.31
N SER A 50 -2.03 22.84 -9.60
CA SER A 50 -2.80 23.36 -8.45
C SER A 50 -4.21 23.80 -8.83
N LEU A 51 -4.49 24.04 -10.11
CA LEU A 51 -5.81 24.34 -10.64
C LEU A 51 -6.63 23.11 -11.01
N SER A 52 -6.07 21.91 -10.84
CA SER A 52 -6.71 20.65 -11.22
C SER A 52 -7.32 19.96 -9.99
N TRP A 53 -8.52 19.42 -10.18
CA TRP A 53 -9.25 18.78 -9.09
C TRP A 53 -8.52 17.57 -8.49
N GLY A 54 -8.44 17.55 -7.15
CA GLY A 54 -7.94 16.38 -6.40
C GLY A 54 -6.45 16.09 -6.60
N ILE A 55 -5.69 17.01 -7.18
CA ILE A 55 -4.25 16.88 -7.38
C ILE A 55 -3.52 17.68 -6.30
N THR A 56 -2.59 17.02 -5.64
CA THR A 56 -1.52 17.66 -4.89
C THR A 56 -0.23 17.49 -5.65
N SER A 57 0.39 18.58 -6.06
CA SER A 57 1.64 18.57 -6.83
C SER A 57 2.85 18.77 -5.94
N LEU A 58 3.85 17.90 -6.08
CA LEU A 58 5.12 17.94 -5.34
C LEU A 58 6.27 18.06 -6.32
N LEU A 59 7.25 18.92 -6.00
CA LEU A 59 8.45 19.07 -6.80
C LEU A 59 9.43 17.95 -6.44
N MET A 60 9.92 17.22 -7.46
CA MET A 60 10.84 16.10 -7.32
C MET A 60 12.08 16.34 -8.17
N GLY A 61 13.24 15.88 -7.71
CA GLY A 61 14.46 15.87 -8.51
C GLY A 61 14.43 14.81 -9.63
N PRO A 62 15.39 14.85 -10.55
CA PRO A 62 15.51 13.86 -11.60
C PRO A 62 15.82 12.47 -10.99
N ALA A 63 15.25 11.42 -11.58
CA ALA A 63 15.54 10.03 -11.25
C ALA A 63 16.24 9.36 -12.44
N HIS A 64 17.19 8.47 -12.16
CA HIS A 64 18.01 7.82 -13.19
C HIS A 64 17.55 6.39 -13.50
N SER A 65 16.71 5.82 -12.65
CA SER A 65 16.13 4.50 -12.85
C SER A 65 14.65 4.47 -12.45
N THR A 66 13.95 3.44 -12.91
CA THR A 66 12.52 3.23 -12.57
C THR A 66 12.32 2.98 -11.07
N ASP A 67 13.22 2.22 -10.45
CA ASP A 67 13.12 1.92 -9.01
C ASP A 67 13.41 3.17 -8.19
N GLU A 68 14.44 3.94 -8.53
CA GLU A 68 14.72 5.23 -7.90
C GLU A 68 13.54 6.20 -8.03
N LEU A 69 12.90 6.24 -9.20
CA LEU A 69 11.73 7.08 -9.44
C LEU A 69 10.56 6.70 -8.51
N ILE A 70 10.32 5.40 -8.31
CA ILE A 70 9.27 4.92 -7.43
C ILE A 70 9.60 5.26 -5.97
N GLU A 71 10.83 4.98 -5.54
CA GLU A 71 11.28 5.25 -4.18
C GLU A 71 11.24 6.75 -3.85
N MET A 72 11.79 7.59 -4.74
CA MET A 72 11.80 9.03 -4.54
C MET A 72 10.38 9.62 -4.49
N SER A 73 9.50 9.22 -5.39
CA SER A 73 8.13 9.75 -5.46
C SER A 73 7.29 9.32 -4.26
N THR A 74 7.42 8.07 -3.82
CA THR A 74 6.69 7.57 -2.65
C THR A 74 7.26 8.13 -1.34
N ALA A 75 8.59 8.25 -1.21
CA ALA A 75 9.23 8.89 -0.07
C ALA A 75 8.86 10.38 0.04
N LEU A 76 8.77 11.08 -1.09
CA LEU A 76 8.34 12.48 -1.14
C LEU A 76 6.89 12.63 -0.69
N ALA A 77 5.99 11.75 -1.15
CA ALA A 77 4.60 11.73 -0.70
C ALA A 77 4.49 11.41 0.80
N GLN A 78 5.30 10.49 1.30
CA GLN A 78 5.36 10.14 2.72
C GLN A 78 5.88 11.31 3.57
N LYS A 79 6.97 11.95 3.17
CA LYS A 79 7.53 13.12 3.87
C LYS A 79 6.52 14.25 4.01
N ASN A 80 5.62 14.41 3.04
CA ASN A 80 4.56 15.42 3.06
C ASN A 80 3.26 14.94 3.72
N GLY A 81 3.24 13.76 4.35
CA GLY A 81 2.11 13.23 5.12
C GLY A 81 0.95 12.67 4.30
N TYR A 82 1.16 12.41 3.00
CA TYR A 82 0.13 11.81 2.12
C TYR A 82 0.15 10.29 2.10
N LEU A 83 1.25 9.69 2.55
CA LEU A 83 1.43 8.24 2.66
C LEU A 83 2.09 7.90 4.00
N HIS A 84 1.72 6.75 4.56
CA HIS A 84 2.28 6.24 5.81
C HIS A 84 2.85 4.84 5.62
N ASN A 85 3.74 4.43 6.54
CA ASN A 85 4.32 3.09 6.50
C ASN A 85 3.22 2.02 6.55
N GLY A 86 3.33 1.02 5.68
CA GLY A 86 2.38 -0.08 5.56
C GLY A 86 1.18 0.20 4.64
N GLU A 87 1.03 1.43 4.15
CA GLU A 87 -0.02 1.75 3.18
C GLU A 87 0.35 1.33 1.77
N LEU A 88 -0.66 1.03 0.95
CA LEU A 88 -0.48 0.78 -0.48
C LEU A 88 -0.65 2.07 -1.27
N ALA A 89 0.27 2.31 -2.20
CA ALA A 89 0.18 3.36 -3.20
C ALA A 89 0.14 2.75 -4.60
N VAL A 90 -0.64 3.33 -5.50
CA VAL A 90 -0.58 3.01 -6.92
C VAL A 90 0.30 4.03 -7.62
N VAL A 91 1.47 3.60 -8.07
CA VAL A 91 2.44 4.46 -8.75
C VAL A 91 2.27 4.34 -10.26
N THR A 92 2.19 5.46 -10.95
CA THR A 92 2.14 5.51 -12.42
C THR A 92 3.28 6.35 -12.97
N ALA A 93 3.96 5.84 -13.97
CA ALA A 93 5.08 6.53 -14.60
C ALA A 93 5.25 6.12 -16.08
N GLY A 94 6.06 6.89 -16.81
CA GLY A 94 6.57 6.52 -18.12
C GLY A 94 7.93 5.82 -18.02
N VAL A 95 8.09 4.69 -18.69
CA VAL A 95 9.34 3.93 -18.79
C VAL A 95 9.72 3.79 -20.26
N PRO A 96 10.99 4.03 -20.66
CA PRO A 96 12.11 4.47 -19.84
C PRO A 96 11.98 5.89 -19.29
N VAL A 97 12.67 6.15 -18.17
CA VAL A 97 12.67 7.47 -17.54
C VAL A 97 13.28 8.52 -18.48
N GLY A 98 12.69 9.71 -18.55
CA GLY A 98 13.15 10.80 -19.41
C GLY A 98 12.58 10.81 -20.83
N VAL A 99 11.67 9.88 -21.16
CA VAL A 99 10.91 9.91 -22.43
C VAL A 99 9.53 10.47 -22.18
N SER A 100 9.30 11.71 -22.63
CA SER A 100 8.03 12.41 -22.44
C SER A 100 6.90 11.75 -23.25
N GLY A 101 5.70 11.71 -22.65
CA GLY A 101 4.46 11.32 -23.33
C GLY A 101 4.03 9.86 -23.19
N THR A 102 4.80 9.02 -22.53
CA THR A 102 4.47 7.59 -22.36
C THR A 102 4.24 7.23 -20.90
N THR A 103 2.97 7.18 -20.44
CA THR A 103 2.64 6.53 -19.17
C THR A 103 2.25 5.08 -19.47
N ASN A 104 3.19 4.17 -19.27
CA ASN A 104 3.07 2.75 -19.63
C ASN A 104 3.29 1.80 -18.43
N MET A 105 3.51 2.36 -17.22
CA MET A 105 3.70 1.58 -16.02
C MET A 105 2.64 1.92 -14.97
N ILE A 106 2.09 0.87 -14.36
CA ILE A 106 1.29 0.94 -13.13
C ILE A 106 1.88 -0.08 -12.17
N LYS A 107 2.33 0.38 -11.00
CA LYS A 107 2.91 -0.48 -9.95
C LYS A 107 2.17 -0.25 -8.65
N ILE A 108 1.76 -1.34 -8.01
CA ILE A 108 1.28 -1.30 -6.61
C ILE A 108 2.53 -1.36 -5.74
N HIS A 109 2.71 -0.35 -4.90
CA HIS A 109 3.87 -0.20 -4.04
C HIS A 109 3.43 -0.09 -2.59
N MET A 110 4.06 -0.89 -1.71
CA MET A 110 3.87 -0.77 -0.27
C MET A 110 4.86 0.25 0.28
N VAL A 111 4.36 1.24 0.97
CA VAL A 111 5.16 2.34 1.53
C VAL A 111 5.92 1.87 2.76
N GLY A 112 7.21 2.17 2.82
CA GLY A 112 8.10 1.84 3.93
C GLY A 112 8.91 0.56 3.73
N ASN A 113 9.72 0.23 4.72
CA ASN A 113 10.57 -0.95 4.69
C ASN A 113 9.74 -2.21 5.00
N CYS A 114 9.76 -3.17 4.09
CA CYS A 114 9.23 -4.51 4.35
C CYS A 114 10.18 -5.23 5.32
N LEU A 115 9.77 -5.40 6.57
CA LEU A 115 10.57 -6.08 7.61
C LEU A 115 10.46 -7.60 7.53
N ALA A 116 9.35 -8.12 7.00
CA ALA A 116 9.11 -9.54 6.83
C ALA A 116 8.13 -9.79 5.67
N THR A 117 8.32 -10.91 4.98
CA THR A 117 7.41 -11.40 3.95
C THR A 117 6.85 -12.76 4.36
N GLY A 118 5.64 -13.07 3.94
CA GLY A 118 4.98 -14.31 4.25
C GLY A 118 3.92 -14.69 3.22
N VAL A 119 3.33 -15.87 3.39
CA VAL A 119 2.22 -16.31 2.54
C VAL A 119 0.92 -15.81 3.16
N GLY A 120 0.15 -15.02 2.41
CA GLY A 120 -1.15 -14.54 2.83
C GLY A 120 -2.22 -15.62 2.65
N VAL A 121 -3.01 -15.88 3.70
CA VAL A 121 -4.19 -16.74 3.65
C VAL A 121 -5.41 -15.86 3.92
N GLY A 122 -6.26 -15.67 2.90
CA GLY A 122 -7.48 -14.86 2.99
C GLY A 122 -8.73 -15.65 2.63
N ARG A 123 -9.90 -15.09 2.95
CA ARG A 123 -11.20 -15.66 2.57
C ARG A 123 -11.54 -15.38 1.11
N GLY A 124 -10.86 -16.00 0.19
CA GLY A 124 -11.20 -15.92 -1.24
C GLY A 124 -9.96 -15.83 -2.11
N LYS A 125 -10.01 -16.46 -3.28
CA LYS A 125 -8.88 -16.54 -4.22
C LYS A 125 -8.60 -15.25 -4.99
N THR A 126 -9.39 -14.18 -4.80
CA THR A 126 -9.35 -12.96 -5.61
C THR A 126 -9.29 -11.66 -4.82
N ASP A 127 -9.46 -11.67 -3.50
CA ASP A 127 -9.45 -10.43 -2.74
C ASP A 127 -8.04 -10.18 -2.18
N LEU A 128 -7.35 -9.23 -2.77
CA LEU A 128 -6.19 -8.57 -2.16
C LEU A 128 -6.69 -7.81 -0.92
N VAL A 129 -6.79 -8.51 0.19
CA VAL A 129 -7.18 -7.89 1.46
C VAL A 129 -5.93 -7.33 2.12
N SER A 130 -5.85 -6.02 2.21
CA SER A 130 -4.86 -5.36 3.04
C SER A 130 -5.45 -5.06 4.41
N ALA A 131 -4.67 -5.29 5.45
CA ALA A 131 -5.01 -4.89 6.80
C ALA A 131 -3.87 -4.07 7.39
N SER A 132 -4.20 -2.98 8.07
CA SER A 132 -3.22 -2.13 8.76
C SER A 132 -3.62 -1.94 10.21
N GLY A 133 -2.61 -1.88 11.07
CA GLY A 133 -2.83 -1.68 12.50
C GLY A 133 -1.51 -1.70 13.25
N LYS A 134 -1.54 -1.27 14.51
CA LYS A 134 -0.36 -1.35 15.38
C LYS A 134 -0.01 -2.82 15.61
N ALA A 135 1.25 -3.20 15.37
CA ALA A 135 1.71 -4.56 15.61
C ALA A 135 1.78 -4.86 17.12
N CYS A 136 1.18 -5.98 17.51
CA CYS A 136 1.24 -6.53 18.86
C CYS A 136 2.01 -7.87 18.81
N VAL A 137 3.31 -7.82 19.09
CA VAL A 137 4.17 -9.00 19.09
C VAL A 137 4.10 -9.65 20.45
N CYS A 138 3.62 -10.89 20.48
CA CYS A 138 3.45 -11.69 21.72
C CYS A 138 3.98 -13.10 21.50
N ARG A 139 4.68 -13.64 22.50
CA ARG A 139 5.20 -15.00 22.48
C ARG A 139 4.31 -15.97 23.26
N THR A 140 3.53 -15.46 24.22
CA THR A 140 2.68 -16.26 25.10
C THR A 140 1.26 -15.71 25.13
N LEU A 141 0.30 -16.55 25.52
CA LEU A 141 -1.09 -16.15 25.70
C LEU A 141 -1.26 -15.04 26.77
N GLU A 142 -0.45 -15.08 27.81
CA GLU A 142 -0.47 -14.07 28.88
C GLU A 142 -0.08 -12.69 28.35
N GLU A 143 0.92 -12.64 27.47
CA GLU A 143 1.29 -11.40 26.79
C GLU A 143 0.18 -10.88 25.86
N VAL A 144 -0.54 -11.77 25.16
CA VAL A 144 -1.69 -11.39 24.35
C VAL A 144 -2.78 -10.77 25.23
N LYS A 145 -3.14 -11.40 26.36
CA LYS A 145 -4.12 -10.87 27.31
C LYS A 145 -3.74 -9.49 27.85
N ALA A 146 -2.45 -9.25 28.08
CA ALA A 146 -1.95 -7.99 28.64
C ALA A 146 -1.86 -6.86 27.62
N LYS A 147 -1.34 -7.15 26.43
CA LYS A 147 -0.91 -6.13 25.44
C LYS A 147 -1.90 -5.92 24.31
N PHE A 148 -2.67 -6.94 23.91
CA PHE A 148 -3.56 -6.86 22.75
C PHE A 148 -4.72 -5.93 22.99
N ARG A 149 -5.10 -5.20 21.94
CA ARG A 149 -6.34 -4.40 21.85
C ARG A 149 -6.99 -4.66 20.49
N PRO A 150 -8.34 -4.63 20.39
CA PRO A 150 -9.06 -4.79 19.12
C PRO A 150 -8.53 -3.86 18.03
N GLY A 151 -8.41 -4.38 16.80
CA GLY A 151 -7.89 -3.63 15.65
C GLY A 151 -6.36 -3.63 15.51
N MET A 152 -5.62 -4.27 16.41
CA MET A 152 -4.17 -4.48 16.25
C MET A 152 -3.87 -5.65 15.31
N VAL A 153 -2.68 -5.65 14.71
CA VAL A 153 -2.11 -6.81 14.02
C VAL A 153 -1.45 -7.71 15.07
N LEU A 154 -1.99 -8.91 15.27
CA LEU A 154 -1.47 -9.86 16.23
C LEU A 154 -0.34 -10.68 15.59
N VAL A 155 0.83 -10.65 16.20
CA VAL A 155 2.02 -11.42 15.78
C VAL A 155 2.38 -12.42 16.87
N VAL A 156 2.25 -13.72 16.57
CA VAL A 156 2.48 -14.81 17.51
C VAL A 156 3.21 -15.97 16.82
N PRO A 157 3.99 -16.79 17.53
CA PRO A 157 4.66 -17.95 16.94
C PRO A 157 3.66 -18.97 16.38
N SER A 158 2.60 -19.27 17.14
CA SER A 158 1.54 -20.20 16.75
C SER A 158 0.22 -19.78 17.39
N THR A 159 -0.90 -20.30 16.87
CA THR A 159 -2.23 -20.03 17.42
C THR A 159 -2.74 -21.21 18.25
N THR A 160 -3.36 -20.91 19.37
CA THR A 160 -4.07 -21.88 20.21
C THR A 160 -5.58 -21.61 20.20
N ASN A 161 -6.38 -22.61 20.58
CA ASN A 161 -7.84 -22.45 20.66
C ASN A 161 -8.26 -21.32 21.63
N GLU A 162 -7.46 -21.05 22.65
CA GLU A 162 -7.71 -19.99 23.63
C GLU A 162 -7.48 -18.60 23.04
N MET A 163 -6.73 -18.48 21.93
CA MET A 163 -6.48 -17.22 21.24
C MET A 163 -7.56 -16.85 20.22
N LEU A 164 -8.52 -17.73 19.93
CA LEU A 164 -9.52 -17.52 18.88
C LEU A 164 -10.34 -16.23 19.05
N GLY A 165 -10.63 -15.83 20.29
CA GLY A 165 -11.32 -14.56 20.57
C GLY A 165 -10.49 -13.36 20.12
N TYR A 166 -9.20 -13.34 20.45
CA TYR A 166 -8.28 -12.26 20.07
C TYR A 166 -8.02 -12.22 18.56
N VAL A 167 -7.91 -13.41 17.92
CA VAL A 167 -7.73 -13.52 16.46
C VAL A 167 -8.94 -12.94 15.70
N ARG A 168 -10.15 -13.10 16.24
CA ARG A 168 -11.37 -12.53 15.65
C ARG A 168 -11.38 -11.01 15.70
N ASP A 169 -10.87 -10.43 16.78
CA ASP A 169 -10.84 -8.98 17.01
C ASP A 169 -9.60 -8.30 16.43
N ALA A 170 -8.63 -9.08 15.92
CA ALA A 170 -7.43 -8.58 15.27
C ALA A 170 -7.71 -8.07 13.85
N ALA A 171 -7.02 -6.99 13.45
CA ALA A 171 -7.04 -6.52 12.07
C ALA A 171 -6.39 -7.52 11.11
N ALA A 172 -5.31 -8.18 11.57
CA ALA A 172 -4.64 -9.29 10.88
C ALA A 172 -3.91 -10.16 11.89
N LEU A 173 -3.60 -11.38 11.47
CA LEU A 173 -2.81 -12.36 12.22
C LEU A 173 -1.55 -12.71 11.44
N VAL A 174 -0.39 -12.64 12.09
CA VAL A 174 0.90 -13.11 11.57
C VAL A 174 1.40 -14.24 12.46
N VAL A 175 1.72 -15.39 11.89
CA VAL A 175 2.24 -16.58 12.59
C VAL A 175 3.55 -17.04 11.95
N GLU A 176 4.48 -17.54 12.74
CA GLU A 176 5.74 -18.11 12.26
C GLU A 176 5.52 -19.46 11.58
N GLU A 177 4.65 -20.30 12.17
CA GLU A 177 4.31 -21.59 11.62
C GLU A 177 2.90 -21.56 11.02
N PRO A 178 2.71 -22.07 9.80
CA PRO A 178 1.37 -22.22 9.24
C PRO A 178 0.61 -23.20 10.15
N GLY A 179 -0.39 -22.68 10.87
CA GLY A 179 -1.30 -23.53 11.63
C GLY A 179 -1.96 -24.53 10.68
N LEU A 180 -1.99 -25.81 11.04
CA LEU A 180 -2.67 -26.86 10.30
C LEU A 180 -4.10 -26.40 10.03
N ASN A 181 -4.41 -26.15 8.75
CA ASN A 181 -5.75 -25.80 8.34
C ASN A 181 -6.67 -26.99 8.62
N ARG A 182 -7.66 -26.82 9.50
CA ARG A 182 -8.71 -27.82 9.77
C ARG A 182 -9.44 -28.37 8.52
N SER A 183 -9.18 -27.79 7.35
CA SER A 183 -9.72 -28.28 6.09
C SER A 183 -8.96 -29.48 5.50
N GLU A 184 -7.75 -29.79 5.97
CA GLU A 184 -7.00 -30.97 5.52
C GLU A 184 -7.28 -32.21 6.38
N GLU A 185 -7.64 -32.04 7.65
CA GLU A 185 -8.04 -33.17 8.52
C GLU A 185 -9.35 -33.87 8.06
N ARG A 186 -10.18 -33.24 7.25
CA ARG A 186 -11.41 -33.87 6.70
C ARG A 186 -11.20 -34.63 5.41
N ARG A 187 -9.96 -34.71 4.89
CA ARG A 187 -9.64 -35.47 3.67
C ARG A 187 -8.91 -36.78 3.91
N VAL A 188 -8.65 -37.11 5.16
CA VAL A 188 -8.03 -38.39 5.57
C VAL A 188 -8.97 -39.10 6.54
N GLY A 189 -10.13 -39.46 6.04
CA GLY A 189 -11.12 -40.28 6.74
C GLY A 189 -12.08 -40.87 5.75
#